data_714c024259a748da13ae5e30715244e8
#
_entry.id   714c024259a748da13ae5e30715244e8
#
_cell.length_a   1.000
_cell.length_b   1.000
_cell.length_c   1.000
_cell.angle_alpha   90.00
_cell.angle_beta   90.00
_cell.angle_gamma   90.00
#
_symmetry.space_group_name_H-M   'P 1'
#
loop_
_entity.id
_entity.type
_entity.pdbx_description
1 polymer ?
#
loop_
_entity_poly.entity_id
_entity_poly.type
_entity_poly.pdbx_seq_one_letter_code
_entity_poly.pdbx_strand_id
1 'polypeptide(L)'
;AAALAATDFFLIPRDEAKKLADYQGTWPPTATKLQHVAEKSGAENLAAGNLTIIGNQVSIDIKLFDLLSPENPTFYFKTTDSIETLRESLIIIVDEIKNYIERDFRIASIAPEGNTRIDSGAILRKIETKAGDAYDQVQLRNDLKSIYKMGYFNDVQIDVSDTPQGKQIIFRVVEKPVIKSVIFEGIDELKEEDIKEAANIKEHFILNPAKISIAEEAIRQLYKTKGFYNSQVNAEISYPDSQGAVVRFRIDEGKKIFIKEITVEGNEAFDDDDLLDEIETGEKWFLSWITEAGLLDMNKVQQDAGRIVAFYNNNGYLEAKIG
;
A
#
# COMPACT_ATOMS: atom_id res chain seq x y z
N ALA A 1 -39.93 -10.95 -24.28
CA ALA A 1 -39.76 -11.85 -23.14
C ALA A 1 -39.18 -13.21 -23.59
N ALA A 2 -39.82 -13.94 -24.53
CA ALA A 2 -39.34 -15.25 -24.94
C ALA A 2 -37.94 -15.27 -25.64
N ALA A 3 -37.58 -14.22 -26.37
CA ALA A 3 -36.26 -14.05 -26.98
C ALA A 3 -35.18 -13.71 -25.95
N LEU A 4 -35.51 -12.95 -24.92
CA LEU A 4 -34.60 -12.63 -23.81
C LEU A 4 -34.43 -13.79 -22.83
N ALA A 5 -35.45 -14.65 -22.66
CA ALA A 5 -35.36 -15.83 -21.81
C ALA A 5 -34.38 -16.91 -22.30
N ALA A 6 -33.89 -16.80 -23.56
CA ALA A 6 -32.87 -17.67 -24.15
C ALA A 6 -31.43 -17.10 -23.91
N THR A 7 -31.27 -16.06 -23.11
CA THR A 7 -29.99 -15.45 -22.77
C THR A 7 -29.64 -15.71 -21.31
N ASP A 8 -28.42 -15.47 -20.92
CA ASP A 8 -27.96 -15.60 -19.52
C ASP A 8 -28.51 -14.50 -18.57
N PHE A 9 -29.47 -13.69 -19.07
CA PHE A 9 -30.10 -12.64 -18.27
C PHE A 9 -31.29 -13.16 -17.46
N PHE A 10 -31.35 -12.80 -16.19
CA PHE A 10 -32.53 -13.02 -15.38
C PHE A 10 -33.60 -11.96 -15.68
N LEU A 11 -34.67 -12.37 -16.35
CA LEU A 11 -35.76 -11.45 -16.72
C LEU A 11 -36.83 -11.36 -15.63
N ILE A 12 -37.01 -10.17 -15.07
CA ILE A 12 -38.12 -9.88 -14.15
C ILE A 12 -39.30 -9.29 -14.93
N PRO A 13 -40.45 -9.96 -14.99
CA PRO A 13 -41.64 -9.43 -15.67
C PRO A 13 -42.11 -8.15 -14.99
N ARG A 14 -42.73 -7.25 -15.79
CA ARG A 14 -43.24 -5.94 -15.31
C ARG A 14 -44.09 -6.04 -14.03
N ASP A 15 -45.02 -6.99 -13.99
CA ASP A 15 -45.97 -7.09 -12.89
C ASP A 15 -45.29 -7.63 -11.62
N GLU A 16 -44.26 -8.44 -11.76
CA GLU A 16 -43.41 -8.90 -10.69
C GLU A 16 -42.52 -7.77 -10.16
N ALA A 17 -41.88 -7.01 -11.07
CA ALA A 17 -41.08 -5.84 -10.69
C ALA A 17 -41.90 -4.78 -9.96
N LYS A 18 -43.14 -4.52 -10.41
CA LYS A 18 -44.10 -3.64 -9.72
C LYS A 18 -44.43 -4.12 -8.32
N LYS A 19 -44.64 -5.43 -8.15
CA LYS A 19 -44.96 -6.05 -6.86
C LYS A 19 -43.77 -6.00 -5.91
N LEU A 20 -42.56 -6.33 -6.37
CA LEU A 20 -41.33 -6.28 -5.57
C LEU A 20 -41.02 -4.86 -5.08
N ALA A 21 -41.27 -3.86 -5.92
CA ALA A 21 -41.03 -2.45 -5.59
C ALA A 21 -42.22 -1.75 -4.89
N ASP A 22 -43.33 -2.48 -4.63
CA ASP A 22 -44.60 -1.89 -4.15
C ASP A 22 -45.02 -0.65 -4.98
N TYR A 23 -44.89 -0.74 -6.31
CA TYR A 23 -45.07 0.36 -7.23
C TYR A 23 -46.44 0.30 -7.92
N GLN A 24 -47.32 1.27 -7.60
CA GLN A 24 -48.68 1.41 -8.14
C GLN A 24 -48.80 2.44 -9.26
N GLY A 25 -47.71 3.09 -9.66
CA GLY A 25 -47.71 4.15 -10.65
C GLY A 25 -47.77 3.66 -12.11
N THR A 26 -47.72 4.63 -13.03
CA THR A 26 -47.62 4.38 -14.47
C THR A 26 -46.31 3.71 -14.83
N TRP A 27 -46.31 2.89 -15.91
CA TRP A 27 -45.14 2.24 -16.41
C TRP A 27 -44.72 2.80 -17.79
N PRO A 28 -43.45 3.13 -18.04
CA PRO A 28 -42.33 3.05 -17.11
C PRO A 28 -42.42 4.06 -15.95
N PRO A 29 -41.77 3.78 -14.80
CA PRO A 29 -41.64 4.76 -13.72
C PRO A 29 -40.94 6.04 -14.19
N THR A 30 -41.15 7.15 -13.49
CA THR A 30 -40.35 8.36 -13.70
C THR A 30 -38.92 8.14 -13.26
N ALA A 31 -37.93 8.87 -13.81
CA ALA A 31 -36.51 8.72 -13.50
C ALA A 31 -36.24 8.70 -12.00
N THR A 32 -36.91 9.54 -11.20
CA THR A 32 -36.79 9.60 -9.73
C THR A 32 -37.28 8.34 -9.02
N LYS A 33 -38.16 7.56 -9.65
CA LYS A 33 -38.69 6.29 -9.07
C LYS A 33 -38.03 5.04 -9.65
N LEU A 34 -37.26 5.16 -10.72
CA LEU A 34 -36.55 4.05 -11.34
C LEU A 34 -35.51 3.47 -10.39
N GLN A 35 -34.78 4.32 -9.63
CA GLN A 35 -33.82 3.88 -8.64
C GLN A 35 -34.47 3.04 -7.53
N HIS A 36 -35.63 3.46 -7.04
CA HIS A 36 -36.37 2.68 -6.04
C HIS A 36 -36.81 1.31 -6.58
N VAL A 37 -37.23 1.23 -7.85
CA VAL A 37 -37.59 -0.04 -8.50
C VAL A 37 -36.36 -0.94 -8.61
N ALA A 38 -35.19 -0.41 -8.99
CA ALA A 38 -33.92 -1.12 -9.06
C ALA A 38 -33.53 -1.72 -7.69
N GLU A 39 -33.51 -0.88 -6.65
CA GLU A 39 -33.14 -1.30 -5.28
C GLU A 39 -34.04 -2.42 -4.74
N LYS A 40 -35.34 -2.37 -5.03
CA LYS A 40 -36.31 -3.35 -4.54
C LYS A 40 -36.39 -4.62 -5.38
N SER A 41 -36.23 -4.51 -6.71
CA SER A 41 -36.32 -5.67 -7.60
C SER A 41 -34.96 -6.34 -7.85
N GLY A 42 -33.84 -5.69 -7.51
CA GLY A 42 -32.49 -6.14 -7.87
C GLY A 42 -32.23 -6.07 -9.39
N ALA A 43 -33.06 -5.35 -10.17
CA ALA A 43 -32.86 -5.18 -11.60
C ALA A 43 -31.78 -4.09 -11.87
N GLU A 44 -30.93 -4.33 -12.84
CA GLU A 44 -29.90 -3.38 -13.29
C GLU A 44 -30.37 -2.53 -14.46
N ASN A 45 -31.23 -3.12 -15.29
CA ASN A 45 -31.77 -2.48 -16.50
C ASN A 45 -33.31 -2.61 -16.54
N LEU A 46 -33.97 -1.59 -17.06
CA LEU A 46 -35.41 -1.60 -17.33
C LEU A 46 -35.69 -1.30 -18.79
N ALA A 47 -36.32 -2.25 -19.47
CA ALA A 47 -36.80 -2.02 -20.84
C ALA A 47 -38.31 -1.70 -20.84
N ALA A 48 -38.69 -0.61 -21.49
CA ALA A 48 -40.07 -0.24 -21.70
C ALA A 48 -40.29 0.12 -23.17
N GLY A 49 -41.28 -0.48 -23.77
CA GLY A 49 -41.54 -0.26 -25.21
C GLY A 49 -43.00 -0.10 -25.56
N ASN A 50 -43.24 0.50 -26.71
CA ASN A 50 -44.54 0.67 -27.34
C ASN A 50 -44.53 -0.03 -28.71
N LEU A 51 -45.67 -0.51 -29.07
CA LEU A 51 -45.97 -1.00 -30.43
C LEU A 51 -47.04 -0.13 -31.04
N THR A 52 -46.75 0.48 -32.18
CA THR A 52 -47.68 1.34 -32.90
C THR A 52 -47.99 0.73 -34.26
N ILE A 53 -49.28 0.59 -34.61
CA ILE A 53 -49.73 0.02 -35.90
C ILE A 53 -50.48 1.11 -36.64
N ILE A 54 -50.03 1.43 -37.85
CA ILE A 54 -50.68 2.39 -38.73
C ILE A 54 -50.84 1.72 -40.11
N GLY A 55 -52.07 1.31 -40.44
CA GLY A 55 -52.31 0.50 -41.62
C GLY A 55 -51.63 -0.84 -41.57
N ASN A 56 -50.72 -1.14 -42.48
CA ASN A 56 -49.89 -2.33 -42.47
C ASN A 56 -48.52 -2.13 -41.81
N GLN A 57 -48.12 -0.89 -41.57
CA GLN A 57 -46.84 -0.60 -40.95
C GLN A 57 -46.90 -0.76 -39.42
N VAL A 58 -45.88 -1.36 -38.89
CA VAL A 58 -45.71 -1.60 -37.47
C VAL A 58 -44.40 -0.93 -37.01
N SER A 59 -44.50 -0.07 -36.01
CA SER A 59 -43.33 0.56 -35.34
C SER A 59 -43.16 -0.02 -33.98
N ILE A 60 -41.91 -0.30 -33.62
CA ILE A 60 -41.47 -0.79 -32.33
C ILE A 60 -40.53 0.27 -31.75
N ASP A 61 -40.86 0.80 -30.59
CA ASP A 61 -40.07 1.77 -29.83
C ASP A 61 -39.73 1.15 -28.48
N ILE A 62 -38.45 1.00 -28.16
CA ILE A 62 -37.99 0.50 -26.85
C ILE A 62 -37.04 1.53 -26.24
N LYS A 63 -37.29 1.86 -24.99
CA LYS A 63 -36.40 2.62 -24.13
C LYS A 63 -35.75 1.66 -23.13
N LEU A 64 -34.43 1.61 -23.13
CA LEU A 64 -33.66 0.89 -22.14
C LEU A 64 -33.09 1.92 -21.15
N PHE A 65 -33.42 1.75 -19.89
CA PHE A 65 -32.91 2.57 -18.78
C PHE A 65 -31.85 1.73 -18.06
N ASP A 66 -30.65 2.26 -17.92
CA ASP A 66 -29.71 1.84 -16.90
C ASP A 66 -30.20 2.39 -15.56
N LEU A 67 -30.51 1.50 -14.61
CA LEU A 67 -31.10 1.89 -13.33
C LEU A 67 -30.06 2.53 -12.36
N LEU A 68 -28.76 2.46 -12.68
CA LEU A 68 -27.70 3.21 -12.01
C LEU A 68 -27.58 4.64 -12.56
N SER A 69 -27.98 4.88 -13.82
CA SER A 69 -27.95 6.18 -14.50
C SER A 69 -29.23 6.42 -15.30
N PRO A 70 -30.40 6.48 -14.64
CA PRO A 70 -31.70 6.45 -15.32
C PRO A 70 -32.05 7.70 -16.12
N GLU A 71 -31.23 8.73 -16.04
CA GLU A 71 -31.49 10.02 -16.72
C GLU A 71 -31.19 10.00 -18.22
N ASN A 72 -30.40 9.03 -18.70
CA ASN A 72 -29.94 8.90 -20.08
C ASN A 72 -30.34 7.55 -20.69
N PRO A 73 -31.63 7.33 -21.00
CA PRO A 73 -32.05 6.05 -21.60
C PRO A 73 -31.55 5.88 -23.04
N THR A 74 -31.19 4.65 -23.38
CA THR A 74 -30.90 4.28 -24.77
C THR A 74 -32.19 3.96 -25.53
N PHE A 75 -32.30 4.42 -26.78
CA PHE A 75 -33.48 4.25 -27.60
C PHE A 75 -33.22 3.27 -28.73
N TYR A 76 -34.12 2.31 -28.89
CA TYR A 76 -34.15 1.36 -30.00
C TYR A 76 -35.44 1.56 -30.77
N PHE A 77 -35.35 1.67 -32.11
CA PHE A 77 -36.48 1.92 -32.98
C PHE A 77 -36.35 1.03 -34.23
N LYS A 78 -37.46 0.36 -34.58
CA LYS A 78 -37.60 -0.37 -35.86
C LYS A 78 -38.99 -0.19 -36.42
N THR A 79 -39.06 -0.07 -37.74
CA THR A 79 -40.32 -0.06 -38.48
C THR A 79 -40.33 -1.26 -39.42
N THR A 80 -41.45 -1.94 -39.54
CA THR A 80 -41.66 -3.06 -40.43
C THR A 80 -42.96 -2.91 -41.21
N ASP A 81 -43.00 -3.45 -42.44
CA ASP A 81 -44.11 -3.24 -43.33
C ASP A 81 -45.31 -4.17 -43.04
N SER A 82 -45.15 -5.15 -42.14
CA SER A 82 -46.25 -6.05 -41.78
C SER A 82 -46.03 -6.65 -40.36
N ILE A 83 -47.12 -7.18 -39.77
CA ILE A 83 -47.10 -7.92 -38.54
C ILE A 83 -46.28 -9.26 -38.67
N GLU A 84 -46.20 -9.80 -39.86
CA GLU A 84 -45.45 -11.07 -40.10
C GLU A 84 -43.95 -10.88 -39.93
N THR A 85 -43.38 -9.73 -40.28
CA THR A 85 -41.97 -9.39 -40.13
C THR A 85 -41.65 -8.78 -38.77
N LEU A 86 -42.66 -8.56 -37.91
CA LEU A 86 -42.51 -8.03 -36.54
C LEU A 86 -41.55 -8.88 -35.68
N ARG A 87 -41.63 -10.19 -35.81
CA ARG A 87 -40.79 -11.14 -35.04
C ARG A 87 -39.30 -10.95 -35.34
N GLU A 88 -38.95 -10.78 -36.60
CA GLU A 88 -37.55 -10.56 -37.03
C GLU A 88 -37.02 -9.21 -36.50
N SER A 89 -37.84 -8.17 -36.62
CA SER A 89 -37.49 -6.84 -36.06
C SER A 89 -37.30 -6.84 -34.55
N LEU A 90 -38.10 -7.63 -33.80
CA LEU A 90 -37.95 -7.81 -32.38
C LEU A 90 -36.67 -8.56 -32.02
N ILE A 91 -36.31 -9.59 -32.79
CA ILE A 91 -35.06 -10.33 -32.57
C ILE A 91 -33.87 -9.42 -32.75
N ILE A 92 -33.84 -8.58 -33.78
CA ILE A 92 -32.76 -7.60 -34.02
C ILE A 92 -32.65 -6.63 -32.85
N ILE A 93 -33.76 -6.06 -32.38
CA ILE A 93 -33.73 -5.12 -31.21
C ILE A 93 -33.25 -5.84 -29.94
N VAL A 94 -33.69 -7.08 -29.71
CA VAL A 94 -33.26 -7.88 -28.56
C VAL A 94 -31.75 -8.15 -28.62
N ASP A 95 -31.21 -8.49 -29.80
CA ASP A 95 -29.78 -8.68 -29.97
C ASP A 95 -29.00 -7.37 -29.80
N GLU A 96 -29.54 -6.22 -30.25
CA GLU A 96 -28.94 -4.91 -30.00
C GLU A 96 -28.92 -4.57 -28.52
N ILE A 97 -30.02 -4.82 -27.79
CA ILE A 97 -30.11 -4.64 -26.33
C ILE A 97 -29.15 -5.57 -25.59
N LYS A 98 -29.10 -6.84 -25.99
CA LYS A 98 -28.19 -7.83 -25.43
C LYS A 98 -26.73 -7.38 -25.58
N ASN A 99 -26.34 -7.04 -26.81
CA ASN A 99 -24.99 -6.53 -27.08
C ASN A 99 -24.65 -5.27 -26.28
N TYR A 100 -25.63 -4.38 -26.08
CA TYR A 100 -25.46 -3.20 -25.24
C TYR A 100 -25.20 -3.55 -23.77
N ILE A 101 -26.05 -4.43 -23.20
CA ILE A 101 -25.93 -4.85 -21.80
C ILE A 101 -24.63 -5.66 -21.58
N GLU A 102 -24.32 -6.63 -22.47
CA GLU A 102 -23.10 -7.42 -22.41
C GLU A 102 -21.83 -6.56 -22.50
N ARG A 103 -21.88 -5.46 -23.28
CA ARG A 103 -20.81 -4.49 -23.39
C ARG A 103 -20.51 -3.83 -22.04
N ASP A 104 -21.55 -3.45 -21.29
CA ASP A 104 -21.38 -2.77 -19.99
C ASP A 104 -20.78 -3.69 -18.92
N PHE A 105 -20.87 -5.02 -19.13
CA PHE A 105 -20.26 -6.02 -18.26
C PHE A 105 -18.86 -6.48 -18.70
N ARG A 106 -18.34 -5.98 -19.84
CA ARG A 106 -17.00 -6.35 -20.33
C ARG A 106 -15.99 -5.24 -20.09
N ILE A 107 -14.78 -5.67 -19.81
CA ILE A 107 -13.64 -4.75 -19.70
C ILE A 107 -13.13 -4.44 -21.11
N ALA A 108 -13.29 -3.19 -21.55
CA ALA A 108 -12.79 -2.74 -22.85
C ALA A 108 -11.28 -2.53 -22.85
N SER A 109 -10.76 -1.94 -21.77
CA SER A 109 -9.35 -1.68 -21.62
C SER A 109 -8.94 -1.65 -20.15
N ILE A 110 -7.67 -1.94 -19.90
CA ILE A 110 -7.07 -1.91 -18.58
C ILE A 110 -5.67 -1.32 -18.70
N ALA A 111 -5.39 -0.31 -17.87
CA ALA A 111 -4.11 0.37 -17.89
C ALA A 111 -3.72 0.86 -16.49
N PRO A 112 -2.43 0.90 -16.14
CA PRO A 112 -1.94 1.64 -14.99
C PRO A 112 -1.67 3.10 -15.39
N GLU A 113 -1.87 4.01 -14.44
CA GLU A 113 -1.52 5.44 -14.54
C GLU A 113 -0.80 5.90 -13.27
N GLY A 114 0.08 6.92 -13.42
CA GLY A 114 0.85 7.49 -12.32
C GLY A 114 2.17 6.77 -12.03
N ASN A 115 2.44 5.65 -12.71
CA ASN A 115 3.74 5.00 -12.67
C ASN A 115 4.74 5.75 -13.58
N THR A 116 5.92 6.02 -13.06
CA THR A 116 7.00 6.72 -13.77
C THR A 116 8.27 5.90 -13.86
N ARG A 117 8.63 5.21 -12.79
CA ARG A 117 9.80 4.33 -12.69
C ARG A 117 9.45 2.86 -12.86
N ILE A 118 8.26 2.48 -12.42
CA ILE A 118 7.78 1.09 -12.51
C ILE A 118 7.12 0.90 -13.87
N ASP A 119 7.61 -0.06 -14.64
CA ASP A 119 7.09 -0.40 -15.97
C ASP A 119 5.62 -0.84 -15.91
N SER A 120 4.79 -0.28 -16.80
CA SER A 120 3.37 -0.60 -16.88
C SER A 120 3.12 -2.10 -17.10
N GLY A 121 3.94 -2.76 -17.91
CA GLY A 121 3.85 -4.19 -18.12
C GLY A 121 4.19 -5.00 -16.87
N ALA A 122 5.06 -4.49 -15.99
CA ALA A 122 5.33 -5.13 -14.71
C ALA A 122 4.11 -5.08 -13.78
N ILE A 123 3.35 -3.98 -13.79
CA ILE A 123 2.10 -3.84 -13.03
C ILE A 123 1.04 -4.79 -13.62
N LEU A 124 0.85 -4.76 -14.94
CA LEU A 124 -0.15 -5.59 -15.63
C LEU A 124 0.11 -7.10 -15.50
N ARG A 125 1.35 -7.52 -15.33
CA ARG A 125 1.69 -8.94 -15.05
C ARG A 125 1.29 -9.40 -13.64
N LYS A 126 0.98 -8.47 -12.72
CA LYS A 126 0.58 -8.78 -11.34
C LYS A 126 -0.92 -8.93 -11.16
N ILE A 127 -1.70 -8.51 -12.13
CA ILE A 127 -3.15 -8.63 -12.15
C ILE A 127 -3.58 -9.85 -12.97
N GLU A 128 -4.72 -10.40 -12.61
CA GLU A 128 -5.34 -11.51 -13.34
C GLU A 128 -6.32 -11.02 -14.40
N THR A 129 -7.02 -9.90 -14.12
CA THR A 129 -8.00 -9.29 -15.01
C THR A 129 -7.37 -8.82 -16.33
N LYS A 130 -8.05 -9.06 -17.44
CA LYS A 130 -7.62 -8.68 -18.79
C LYS A 130 -8.73 -7.95 -19.55
N ALA A 131 -8.33 -7.21 -20.59
CA ALA A 131 -9.30 -6.70 -21.56
C ALA A 131 -10.05 -7.86 -22.23
N GLY A 132 -11.37 -7.73 -22.34
CA GLY A 132 -12.29 -8.77 -22.82
C GLY A 132 -12.92 -9.62 -21.72
N ASP A 133 -12.40 -9.62 -20.50
CA ASP A 133 -13.00 -10.34 -19.37
C ASP A 133 -14.32 -9.67 -18.93
N ALA A 134 -15.14 -10.41 -18.21
CA ALA A 134 -16.29 -9.87 -17.53
C ALA A 134 -15.83 -8.92 -16.39
N TYR A 135 -16.58 -7.84 -16.17
CA TYR A 135 -16.35 -6.91 -15.09
C TYR A 135 -16.67 -7.58 -13.74
N ASP A 136 -15.65 -7.84 -12.94
CA ASP A 136 -15.79 -8.42 -11.60
C ASP A 136 -15.09 -7.53 -10.56
N GLN A 137 -15.90 -6.89 -9.72
CA GLN A 137 -15.40 -6.00 -8.65
C GLN A 137 -14.58 -6.75 -7.60
N VAL A 138 -14.87 -8.03 -7.35
CA VAL A 138 -14.12 -8.83 -6.37
C VAL A 138 -12.73 -9.12 -6.91
N GLN A 139 -12.64 -9.53 -8.19
CA GLN A 139 -11.37 -9.79 -8.85
C GLN A 139 -10.53 -8.50 -8.96
N LEU A 140 -11.13 -7.37 -9.34
CA LEU A 140 -10.43 -6.09 -9.41
C LEU A 140 -9.86 -5.65 -8.04
N ARG A 141 -10.58 -5.90 -6.94
CA ARG A 141 -10.03 -5.65 -5.58
C ARG A 141 -8.86 -6.58 -5.24
N ASN A 142 -8.87 -7.81 -5.71
CA ASN A 142 -7.74 -8.74 -5.55
C ASN A 142 -6.54 -8.28 -6.36
N ASP A 143 -6.77 -7.80 -7.58
CA ASP A 143 -5.75 -7.23 -8.45
C ASP A 143 -5.11 -5.97 -7.82
N LEU A 144 -5.93 -5.06 -7.28
CA LEU A 144 -5.44 -3.91 -6.52
C LEU A 144 -4.52 -4.32 -5.37
N LYS A 145 -4.95 -5.33 -4.58
CA LYS A 145 -4.12 -5.87 -3.49
C LYS A 145 -2.81 -6.47 -4.01
N SER A 146 -2.84 -7.11 -5.18
CA SER A 146 -1.66 -7.71 -5.81
C SER A 146 -0.67 -6.63 -6.27
N ILE A 147 -1.15 -5.52 -6.83
CA ILE A 147 -0.33 -4.36 -7.16
C ILE A 147 0.27 -3.73 -5.88
N TYR A 148 -0.55 -3.52 -4.84
CA TYR A 148 -0.07 -2.94 -3.58
C TYR A 148 1.02 -3.81 -2.92
N LYS A 149 0.87 -5.15 -2.97
CA LYS A 149 1.85 -6.13 -2.46
C LYS A 149 3.19 -6.10 -3.20
N MET A 150 3.30 -5.46 -4.37
CA MET A 150 4.60 -5.25 -5.02
C MET A 150 5.54 -4.41 -4.15
N GLY A 151 5.00 -3.63 -3.21
CA GLY A 151 5.79 -2.85 -2.26
C GLY A 151 6.33 -1.52 -2.78
N TYR A 152 6.11 -1.20 -4.06
CA TYR A 152 6.61 0.00 -4.74
C TYR A 152 5.70 1.21 -4.62
N PHE A 153 4.45 1.05 -4.17
CA PHE A 153 3.43 2.08 -4.19
C PHE A 153 3.02 2.50 -2.78
N ASN A 154 2.79 3.80 -2.60
CA ASN A 154 2.17 4.38 -1.42
C ASN A 154 0.66 4.23 -1.46
N ASP A 155 0.10 4.35 -2.67
CA ASP A 155 -1.33 4.25 -2.89
C ASP A 155 -1.62 3.56 -4.23
N VAL A 156 -2.74 2.85 -4.28
CA VAL A 156 -3.28 2.20 -5.47
C VAL A 156 -4.79 2.35 -5.44
N GLN A 157 -5.34 2.97 -6.46
CA GLN A 157 -6.79 3.18 -6.64
C GLN A 157 -7.25 2.56 -7.95
N ILE A 158 -8.54 2.27 -8.05
CA ILE A 158 -9.16 1.80 -9.28
C ILE A 158 -10.19 2.83 -9.71
N ASP A 159 -9.99 3.39 -10.90
CA ASP A 159 -10.99 4.18 -11.59
C ASP A 159 -11.68 3.32 -12.64
N VAL A 160 -13.00 3.36 -12.64
CA VAL A 160 -13.84 2.65 -13.61
C VAL A 160 -14.67 3.67 -14.36
N SER A 161 -14.61 3.67 -15.67
CA SER A 161 -15.41 4.53 -16.54
C SER A 161 -16.06 3.73 -17.65
N ASP A 162 -17.24 4.18 -18.06
CA ASP A 162 -17.97 3.57 -19.16
C ASP A 162 -17.52 4.14 -20.52
N THR A 163 -17.29 3.26 -21.46
CA THR A 163 -16.94 3.61 -22.84
C THR A 163 -17.89 2.92 -23.84
N PRO A 164 -17.93 3.36 -25.09
CA PRO A 164 -18.71 2.67 -26.11
C PRO A 164 -18.35 1.19 -26.33
N GLN A 165 -17.18 0.74 -25.86
CA GLN A 165 -16.68 -0.62 -26.02
C GLN A 165 -16.76 -1.47 -24.76
N GLY A 166 -17.20 -0.87 -23.62
CA GLY A 166 -17.27 -1.52 -22.31
C GLY A 166 -16.62 -0.68 -21.22
N LYS A 167 -16.30 -1.30 -20.10
CA LYS A 167 -15.67 -0.64 -18.96
C LYS A 167 -14.17 -0.42 -19.20
N GLN A 168 -13.72 0.80 -19.03
CA GLN A 168 -12.29 1.12 -18.95
C GLN A 168 -11.85 1.07 -17.48
N ILE A 169 -10.81 0.32 -17.20
CA ILE A 169 -10.24 0.17 -15.87
C ILE A 169 -8.88 0.87 -15.85
N ILE A 170 -8.71 1.78 -14.91
CA ILE A 170 -7.45 2.46 -14.69
C ILE A 170 -6.99 2.18 -13.25
N PHE A 171 -5.83 1.52 -13.11
CA PHE A 171 -5.14 1.41 -11.83
C PHE A 171 -4.26 2.64 -11.63
N ARG A 172 -4.77 3.60 -10.86
CA ARG A 172 -4.02 4.80 -10.51
C ARG A 172 -3.07 4.49 -9.37
N VAL A 173 -1.77 4.65 -9.59
CA VAL A 173 -0.74 4.33 -8.61
C VAL A 173 0.06 5.57 -8.21
N VAL A 174 0.48 5.61 -6.95
CA VAL A 174 1.41 6.60 -6.43
C VAL A 174 2.66 5.88 -5.97
N GLU A 175 3.77 6.08 -6.68
CA GLU A 175 5.03 5.42 -6.35
C GLU A 175 5.63 5.95 -5.04
N LYS A 176 6.23 5.05 -4.24
CA LYS A 176 7.02 5.45 -3.08
C LYS A 176 8.25 6.24 -3.53
N PRO A 177 8.62 7.31 -2.81
CA PRO A 177 9.81 8.05 -3.14
C PRO A 177 11.06 7.17 -2.98
N VAL A 178 12.09 7.44 -3.78
CA VAL A 178 13.43 6.87 -3.62
C VAL A 178 14.33 7.85 -2.88
N ILE A 179 15.33 7.33 -2.20
CA ILE A 179 16.37 8.14 -1.56
C ILE A 179 17.28 8.68 -2.67
N LYS A 180 17.27 9.99 -2.91
CA LYS A 180 18.13 10.67 -3.87
C LYS A 180 19.53 10.90 -3.33
N SER A 181 19.62 11.28 -2.06
CA SER A 181 20.89 11.48 -1.38
C SER A 181 20.77 11.25 0.11
N VAL A 182 21.87 10.83 0.71
CA VAL A 182 22.03 10.71 2.16
C VAL A 182 23.13 11.67 2.57
N ILE A 183 22.82 12.58 3.50
CA ILE A 183 23.70 13.63 3.97
C ILE A 183 23.95 13.41 5.46
N PHE A 184 25.20 13.47 5.87
CA PHE A 184 25.60 13.41 7.26
C PHE A 184 26.23 14.76 7.64
N GLU A 185 25.76 15.37 8.74
CA GLU A 185 26.20 16.67 9.23
C GLU A 185 26.62 16.55 10.70
N GLY A 186 27.68 17.26 11.10
CA GLY A 186 28.18 17.28 12.48
C GLY A 186 29.11 16.11 12.81
N ILE A 187 29.90 15.65 11.82
CA ILE A 187 30.91 14.61 11.97
C ILE A 187 32.26 15.29 12.11
N ASP A 188 32.89 15.16 13.26
CA ASP A 188 34.21 15.73 13.55
C ASP A 188 35.22 14.66 14.00
N GLU A 189 34.77 13.67 14.77
CA GLU A 189 35.62 12.70 15.47
C GLU A 189 35.68 11.32 14.78
N LEU A 190 34.60 10.89 14.12
CA LEU A 190 34.54 9.63 13.40
C LEU A 190 34.70 9.85 11.90
N LYS A 191 35.07 8.77 11.19
CA LYS A 191 35.10 8.81 9.73
C LYS A 191 33.69 8.66 9.16
N GLU A 192 33.40 9.44 8.14
CA GLU A 192 32.10 9.38 7.46
C GLU A 192 31.79 8.01 6.87
N GLU A 193 32.84 7.29 6.42
CA GLU A 193 32.71 5.91 5.89
C GLU A 193 32.16 4.95 6.92
N ASP A 194 32.65 5.02 8.17
CA ASP A 194 32.20 4.15 9.27
C ASP A 194 30.74 4.42 9.60
N ILE A 195 30.33 5.70 9.55
CA ILE A 195 28.94 6.13 9.78
C ILE A 195 28.03 5.66 8.66
N LYS A 196 28.46 5.79 7.39
CA LYS A 196 27.74 5.27 6.22
C LYS A 196 27.52 3.77 6.31
N GLU A 197 28.55 3.05 6.72
CA GLU A 197 28.47 1.60 6.89
C GLU A 197 27.48 1.24 8.01
N ALA A 198 27.55 1.89 9.16
CA ALA A 198 26.63 1.69 10.28
C ALA A 198 25.18 2.01 9.90
N ALA A 199 24.96 3.12 9.22
CA ALA A 199 23.63 3.54 8.77
C ALA A 199 23.01 2.54 7.79
N ASN A 200 23.82 1.92 6.93
CA ASN A 200 23.40 0.98 5.89
C ASN A 200 22.20 1.47 5.04
N ILE A 201 22.16 2.78 4.77
CA ILE A 201 21.18 3.41 3.89
C ILE A 201 21.82 3.67 2.54
N LYS A 202 21.16 3.22 1.48
CA LYS A 202 21.68 3.33 0.12
C LYS A 202 20.81 4.28 -0.71
N GLU A 203 21.45 5.13 -1.51
CA GLU A 203 20.79 5.95 -2.52
C GLU A 203 20.13 5.09 -3.59
N HIS A 204 19.11 5.61 -4.24
CA HIS A 204 18.30 4.97 -5.27
C HIS A 204 17.42 3.81 -4.79
N PHE A 205 17.38 3.52 -3.50
CA PHE A 205 16.44 2.58 -2.91
C PHE A 205 15.17 3.28 -2.45
N ILE A 206 14.07 2.52 -2.37
CA ILE A 206 12.79 3.02 -1.86
C ILE A 206 12.97 3.49 -0.43
N LEU A 207 12.50 4.70 -0.15
CA LEU A 207 12.47 5.24 1.20
C LEU A 207 11.58 4.38 2.10
N ASN A 208 12.17 3.94 3.21
CA ASN A 208 11.45 3.26 4.28
C ASN A 208 11.76 3.95 5.61
N PRO A 209 10.81 4.71 6.19
CA PRO A 209 11.01 5.44 7.44
C PRO A 209 11.49 4.55 8.60
N ALA A 210 11.01 3.31 8.69
CA ALA A 210 11.46 2.38 9.73
C ALA A 210 12.96 2.04 9.61
N LYS A 211 13.49 1.92 8.38
CA LYS A 211 14.94 1.73 8.17
C LYS A 211 15.75 2.95 8.55
N ILE A 212 15.18 4.16 8.37
CA ILE A 212 15.85 5.39 8.79
C ILE A 212 15.99 5.44 10.31
N SER A 213 14.93 5.09 11.05
CA SER A 213 15.00 5.03 12.52
C SER A 213 15.98 3.94 13.02
N ILE A 214 16.07 2.82 12.33
CA ILE A 214 17.07 1.78 12.63
C ILE A 214 18.49 2.32 12.38
N ALA A 215 18.69 3.08 11.30
CA ALA A 215 19.98 3.70 10.99
C ALA A 215 20.40 4.73 12.04
N GLU A 216 19.47 5.56 12.52
CA GLU A 216 19.74 6.50 13.65
C GLU A 216 20.27 5.76 14.86
N GLU A 217 19.61 4.66 15.25
CA GLU A 217 20.05 3.88 16.41
C GLU A 217 21.40 3.18 16.14
N ALA A 218 21.61 2.64 14.94
CA ALA A 218 22.88 2.02 14.59
C ALA A 218 24.05 3.01 14.62
N ILE A 219 23.86 4.23 14.11
CA ILE A 219 24.86 5.30 14.22
C ILE A 219 25.11 5.66 15.69
N ARG A 220 24.05 5.80 16.49
CA ARG A 220 24.18 6.12 17.93
C ARG A 220 24.95 5.00 18.67
N GLN A 221 24.71 3.76 18.33
CA GLN A 221 25.47 2.63 18.92
C GLN A 221 26.93 2.65 18.47
N LEU A 222 27.22 2.98 17.21
CA LEU A 222 28.60 3.16 16.75
C LEU A 222 29.32 4.21 17.60
N TYR A 223 28.72 5.38 17.83
CA TYR A 223 29.29 6.43 18.70
C TYR A 223 29.52 5.95 20.13
N LYS A 224 28.58 5.21 20.71
CA LYS A 224 28.75 4.62 22.04
C LYS A 224 29.95 3.68 22.15
N THR A 225 30.18 2.81 21.12
CA THR A 225 31.36 1.92 21.11
C THR A 225 32.68 2.69 21.02
N LYS A 226 32.64 3.94 20.60
CA LYS A 226 33.79 4.85 20.54
C LYS A 226 33.86 5.82 21.73
N GLY A 227 33.05 5.59 22.78
CA GLY A 227 33.05 6.34 24.03
C GLY A 227 32.17 7.61 24.05
N PHE A 228 31.41 7.86 22.98
CA PHE A 228 30.52 9.02 22.88
C PHE A 228 29.10 8.66 23.33
N TYR A 229 28.91 8.47 24.62
CA TYR A 229 27.63 8.03 25.19
C TYR A 229 26.51 9.07 25.12
N ASN A 230 26.87 10.36 25.02
CA ASN A 230 25.93 11.47 24.97
C ASN A 230 25.65 11.93 23.53
N SER A 231 26.09 11.15 22.52
CA SER A 231 25.83 11.47 21.13
C SER A 231 24.34 11.48 20.81
N GLN A 232 23.91 12.46 20.02
CA GLN A 232 22.54 12.56 19.51
C GLN A 232 22.56 12.43 17.99
N VAL A 233 21.66 11.62 17.46
CA VAL A 233 21.51 11.38 16.04
C VAL A 233 20.04 11.55 15.69
N ASN A 234 19.75 12.49 14.80
CA ASN A 234 18.40 12.79 14.34
C ASN A 234 18.36 12.79 12.81
N ALA A 235 17.45 12.04 12.22
CA ALA A 235 17.25 12.02 10.79
C ALA A 235 16.10 12.95 10.39
N GLU A 236 16.32 13.76 9.36
CA GLU A 236 15.31 14.58 8.72
C GLU A 236 15.10 14.08 7.29
N ILE A 237 13.84 13.89 6.91
CA ILE A 237 13.46 13.49 5.55
C ILE A 237 12.81 14.71 4.89
N SER A 238 13.36 15.15 3.78
CA SER A 238 12.81 16.21 2.95
C SER A 238 12.49 15.71 1.55
N TYR A 239 11.48 16.28 0.93
CA TYR A 239 11.00 15.90 -0.41
C TYR A 239 11.17 17.10 -1.34
N PRO A 240 12.33 17.28 -1.99
CA PRO A 240 12.55 18.37 -2.93
C PRO A 240 11.64 18.29 -4.15
N ASP A 241 11.17 17.09 -4.48
CA ASP A 241 10.17 16.82 -5.52
C ASP A 241 9.32 15.59 -5.16
N SER A 242 8.31 15.28 -6.00
CA SER A 242 7.35 14.20 -5.76
C SER A 242 7.94 12.79 -5.82
N GLN A 243 9.14 12.61 -6.37
CA GLN A 243 9.71 11.29 -6.66
C GLN A 243 10.91 10.94 -5.79
N GLY A 244 11.52 11.91 -5.13
CA GLY A 244 12.76 11.71 -4.41
C GLY A 244 12.75 12.32 -3.01
N ALA A 245 13.43 11.63 -2.11
CA ALA A 245 13.66 12.07 -0.75
C ALA A 245 15.15 12.29 -0.50
N VAL A 246 15.48 13.32 0.26
CA VAL A 246 16.80 13.55 0.82
C VAL A 246 16.73 13.20 2.29
N VAL A 247 17.57 12.28 2.72
CA VAL A 247 17.71 11.88 4.13
C VAL A 247 18.93 12.58 4.69
N ARG A 248 18.75 13.38 5.73
CA ARG A 248 19.81 14.10 6.42
C ARG A 248 19.91 13.62 7.86
N PHE A 249 21.06 13.08 8.23
CA PHE A 249 21.40 12.73 9.60
C PHE A 249 22.17 13.90 10.23
N ARG A 250 21.56 14.53 11.24
CA ARG A 250 22.24 15.53 12.06
C ARG A 250 22.78 14.85 13.31
N ILE A 251 24.08 14.96 13.49
CA ILE A 251 24.81 14.29 14.54
C ILE A 251 25.41 15.36 15.45
N ASP A 252 25.15 15.22 16.75
CA ASP A 252 25.90 15.88 17.81
C ASP A 252 26.69 14.78 18.52
N GLU A 253 27.98 14.75 18.29
CA GLU A 253 28.85 13.68 18.80
C GLU A 253 28.99 13.73 20.32
N GLY A 254 28.83 14.92 20.91
CA GLY A 254 29.05 15.13 22.34
C GLY A 254 30.54 15.04 22.70
N LYS A 255 30.82 14.53 23.90
CA LYS A 255 32.20 14.33 24.38
C LYS A 255 32.45 12.90 24.75
N LYS A 256 33.68 12.42 24.51
CA LYS A 256 34.15 11.12 25.03
C LYS A 256 34.05 11.09 26.54
N ILE A 257 33.50 10.00 27.08
CA ILE A 257 33.41 9.76 28.51
C ILE A 257 34.58 8.89 28.93
N PHE A 258 35.31 9.34 29.90
CA PHE A 258 36.45 8.63 30.50
C PHE A 258 36.12 8.24 31.93
N ILE A 259 36.58 7.08 32.34
CA ILE A 259 36.50 6.58 33.68
C ILE A 259 37.56 7.32 34.51
N LYS A 260 37.11 8.01 35.53
CA LYS A 260 37.99 8.80 36.40
C LYS A 260 38.62 7.92 37.46
N GLU A 261 37.87 6.98 38.01
CA GLU A 261 38.25 6.16 39.14
C GLU A 261 37.43 4.86 39.14
N ILE A 262 38.04 3.76 39.53
CA ILE A 262 37.37 2.48 39.72
C ILE A 262 37.59 2.08 41.17
N THR A 263 36.52 1.87 41.91
CA THR A 263 36.54 1.45 43.33
C THR A 263 35.85 0.10 43.45
N VAL A 264 36.40 -0.75 44.29
CA VAL A 264 35.80 -2.06 44.63
C VAL A 264 35.26 -1.94 46.05
N GLU A 265 34.03 -2.35 46.28
CA GLU A 265 33.40 -2.32 47.59
C GLU A 265 32.80 -3.69 47.91
N GLY A 266 32.88 -4.08 49.20
CA GLY A 266 32.31 -5.34 49.68
C GLY A 266 33.23 -6.56 49.50
N ASN A 267 34.49 -6.39 49.12
CA ASN A 267 35.50 -7.43 48.98
C ASN A 267 36.22 -7.68 50.34
N GLU A 268 35.80 -8.69 51.05
CA GLU A 268 36.45 -9.07 52.33
C GLU A 268 37.58 -10.12 52.16
N ALA A 269 37.57 -10.86 51.05
CA ALA A 269 38.44 -12.01 50.84
C ALA A 269 39.74 -11.71 50.07
N PHE A 270 39.77 -10.64 49.27
CA PHE A 270 40.88 -10.22 48.43
C PHE A 270 41.03 -8.72 48.50
N ASP A 271 42.24 -8.21 48.31
CA ASP A 271 42.52 -6.78 48.27
C ASP A 271 42.03 -6.19 46.95
N ASP A 272 41.76 -4.84 46.95
CA ASP A 272 41.28 -4.11 45.77
C ASP A 272 42.23 -4.30 44.58
N ASP A 273 43.53 -4.26 44.80
CA ASP A 273 44.54 -4.40 43.75
C ASP A 273 44.47 -5.78 43.08
N ASP A 274 44.20 -6.86 43.81
CA ASP A 274 44.03 -8.21 43.28
C ASP A 274 42.85 -8.27 42.30
N LEU A 275 41.77 -7.55 42.57
CA LEU A 275 40.58 -7.50 41.77
C LEU A 275 40.69 -6.55 40.57
N LEU A 276 41.43 -5.44 40.76
CA LEU A 276 41.70 -4.49 39.67
C LEU A 276 42.67 -5.07 38.63
N ASP A 277 43.56 -5.97 39.01
CA ASP A 277 44.46 -6.67 38.09
C ASP A 277 43.71 -7.66 37.16
N GLU A 278 42.52 -8.12 37.56
CA GLU A 278 41.70 -9.06 36.75
C GLU A 278 40.86 -8.36 35.69
N ILE A 279 40.72 -7.02 35.74
CA ILE A 279 39.89 -6.27 34.81
C ILE A 279 40.70 -5.61 33.68
N GLU A 280 40.06 -5.46 32.51
CA GLU A 280 40.67 -4.75 31.38
C GLU A 280 40.28 -3.26 31.33
N THR A 281 39.24 -2.88 32.05
CA THR A 281 38.81 -1.49 32.16
C THR A 281 39.84 -0.74 32.97
N GLY A 282 40.35 0.35 32.42
CA GLY A 282 41.34 1.18 33.10
C GLY A 282 40.80 2.59 33.40
N GLU A 283 41.52 3.28 34.27
CA GLU A 283 41.26 4.67 34.61
C GLU A 283 41.92 5.65 33.62
N LYS A 284 41.38 6.86 33.54
CA LYS A 284 41.95 7.94 32.76
C LYS A 284 43.26 8.40 33.39
N TRP A 285 44.32 8.52 32.57
CA TRP A 285 45.60 9.10 32.98
C TRP A 285 46.01 10.25 32.06
N PHE A 286 47.15 10.88 32.31
CA PHE A 286 47.50 12.13 31.63
C PHE A 286 47.73 12.01 30.10
N LEU A 287 48.02 10.81 29.58
CA LEU A 287 48.16 10.55 28.13
C LEU A 287 46.93 9.86 27.50
N SER A 288 45.81 9.74 28.21
CA SER A 288 44.59 9.08 27.71
C SER A 288 44.05 9.73 26.42
N TRP A 289 44.34 10.98 26.17
CA TRP A 289 43.98 11.68 24.94
C TRP A 289 44.72 11.14 23.69
N ILE A 290 45.85 10.42 23.86
CA ILE A 290 46.58 9.74 22.78
C ILE A 290 46.27 8.24 22.78
N THR A 291 46.22 7.62 23.97
CA THR A 291 46.16 6.14 24.10
C THR A 291 44.74 5.61 24.21
N GLU A 292 43.74 6.48 24.35
CA GLU A 292 42.36 6.13 24.65
C GLU A 292 42.18 5.30 25.93
N ALA A 293 43.21 5.20 26.76
CA ALA A 293 43.16 4.52 28.05
C ALA A 293 42.13 5.21 28.97
N GLY A 294 41.34 4.42 29.68
CA GLY A 294 40.25 4.93 30.53
C GLY A 294 39.01 5.39 29.76
N LEU A 295 38.90 5.13 28.45
CA LEU A 295 37.67 5.36 27.72
C LEU A 295 36.58 4.40 28.25
N LEU A 296 35.41 4.95 28.59
CA LEU A 296 34.29 4.12 29.01
C LEU A 296 33.81 3.20 27.87
N ASP A 297 33.85 1.91 28.12
CA ASP A 297 33.24 0.88 27.29
C ASP A 297 32.38 -0.04 28.16
N MET A 298 31.06 0.13 28.08
CA MET A 298 30.11 -0.65 28.89
C MET A 298 30.18 -2.16 28.63
N ASN A 299 30.62 -2.57 27.43
CA ASN A 299 30.78 -3.99 27.14
C ASN A 299 32.00 -4.57 27.90
N LYS A 300 33.11 -3.81 27.96
CA LYS A 300 34.26 -4.17 28.76
C LYS A 300 33.91 -4.21 30.24
N VAL A 301 33.27 -3.18 30.76
CA VAL A 301 32.80 -3.14 32.15
C VAL A 301 31.97 -4.38 32.52
N GLN A 302 31.06 -4.78 31.61
CA GLN A 302 30.23 -5.95 31.83
C GLN A 302 31.02 -7.28 31.78
N GLN A 303 32.04 -7.36 30.90
CA GLN A 303 32.94 -8.49 30.85
C GLN A 303 33.84 -8.56 32.08
N ASP A 304 34.31 -7.43 32.57
CA ASP A 304 35.15 -7.34 33.77
C ASP A 304 34.41 -7.79 35.01
N ALA A 305 33.13 -7.45 35.13
CA ALA A 305 32.27 -8.00 36.17
C ALA A 305 32.26 -9.54 36.16
N GLY A 306 32.17 -10.14 34.94
CA GLY A 306 32.26 -11.59 34.77
C GLY A 306 33.63 -12.17 35.14
N ARG A 307 34.74 -11.44 34.87
CA ARG A 307 36.11 -11.85 35.23
C ARG A 307 36.31 -11.88 36.74
N ILE A 308 35.85 -10.85 37.45
CA ILE A 308 35.90 -10.82 38.90
C ILE A 308 35.11 -11.99 39.50
N VAL A 309 33.91 -12.28 39.00
CA VAL A 309 33.14 -13.46 39.46
C VAL A 309 33.91 -14.77 39.20
N ALA A 310 34.53 -14.87 38.02
CA ALA A 310 35.34 -16.06 37.69
C ALA A 310 36.57 -16.18 38.60
N PHE A 311 37.27 -15.09 38.94
CA PHE A 311 38.37 -15.05 39.87
C PHE A 311 37.94 -15.56 41.25
N TYR A 312 36.82 -15.07 41.80
CA TYR A 312 36.27 -15.57 43.07
C TYR A 312 35.94 -17.05 43.02
N ASN A 313 35.28 -17.53 41.96
CA ASN A 313 34.93 -18.92 41.79
C ASN A 313 36.16 -19.83 41.75
N ASN A 314 37.24 -19.42 41.06
CA ASN A 314 38.51 -20.16 40.95
C ASN A 314 39.21 -20.25 42.29
N ASN A 315 38.97 -19.30 43.19
CA ASN A 315 39.50 -19.29 44.55
C ASN A 315 38.54 -19.87 45.60
N GLY A 316 37.48 -20.59 45.16
CA GLY A 316 36.59 -21.33 46.04
C GLY A 316 35.34 -20.59 46.53
N TYR A 317 35.10 -19.36 46.09
CA TYR A 317 33.95 -18.54 46.48
C TYR A 317 32.84 -18.66 45.43
N LEU A 318 32.10 -19.75 45.41
CA LEU A 318 31.12 -20.11 44.36
C LEU A 318 29.85 -19.24 44.37
N GLU A 319 29.59 -18.51 45.44
CA GLU A 319 28.41 -17.68 45.59
C GLU A 319 28.69 -16.16 45.37
N ALA A 320 29.91 -15.84 44.91
CA ALA A 320 30.26 -14.44 44.63
C ALA A 320 29.37 -13.82 43.56
N LYS A 321 28.89 -12.62 43.81
CA LYS A 321 28.06 -11.83 42.89
C LYS A 321 28.59 -10.41 42.85
N ILE A 322 28.49 -9.79 41.67
CA ILE A 322 28.72 -8.35 41.49
C ILE A 322 27.37 -7.70 41.30
N GLY A 323 27.11 -6.61 42.04
CA GLY A 323 25.88 -5.83 42.01
C GLY A 323 25.92 -4.66 41.05
#